data_ba8a1331d8c5fdd78c58c05e7d412655
#
_entry.id   ba8a1331d8c5fdd78c58c05e7d412655
#
_cell.length_a   1.000
_cell.length_b   1.000
_cell.length_c   1.000
_cell.angle_alpha   90.00
_cell.angle_beta   90.00
_cell.angle_gamma   90.00
#
_symmetry.space_group_name_H-M   'P 1'
#
loop_
_entity.id
_entity.type
_entity.pdbx_description
1 polymer ?
#
loop_
_entity_poly.entity_id
_entity_poly.type
_entity_poly.pdbx_seq_one_letter_code
_entity_poly.pdbx_strand_id
1 'polypeptide(L)'
;YSGNRETFWLVNEGFDLVRDDVSKVALHIDYIDFDNPQNNIFKVVNQYSVQGERLRRPDLLVFINGIPIAICEFKSAINEDTTVYDAWEQITIRYNRDIPKLMKYCFLSVISDGANTKMGSIFTPFAYYYAWNKANDHDKVSNGISSLFTMIAGAFAKDRVIQLLRDFVFYPDDSKQSETIVCRYPQFFAAGKMLANIKKHLRPVGDGK
;
A
#
# COMPACT_ATOMS: atom_id res chain seq x y z
N TYR A 1 -4.09 -12.01 9.44
CA TYR A 1 -2.89 -12.01 8.60
C TYR A 1 -3.06 -12.92 7.37
N SER A 2 -3.34 -14.21 7.52
CA SER A 2 -3.48 -15.15 6.39
C SER A 2 -4.47 -14.66 5.34
N GLY A 3 -5.68 -14.28 5.72
CA GLY A 3 -6.68 -13.77 4.79
C GLY A 3 -6.29 -12.47 4.09
N ASN A 4 -5.48 -11.59 4.72
CA ASN A 4 -4.94 -10.41 4.08
C ASN A 4 -3.85 -10.79 3.06
N ARG A 5 -2.96 -11.71 3.41
CA ARG A 5 -1.93 -12.27 2.52
C ARG A 5 -2.54 -12.95 1.30
N GLU A 6 -3.52 -13.84 1.50
CA GLU A 6 -4.24 -14.51 0.40
C GLU A 6 -4.94 -13.52 -0.53
N THR A 7 -5.60 -12.50 0.05
CA THR A 7 -6.24 -11.45 -0.74
C THR A 7 -5.20 -10.61 -1.50
N PHE A 8 -4.04 -10.33 -0.89
CA PHE A 8 -2.95 -9.62 -1.55
C PHE A 8 -2.45 -10.37 -2.80
N TRP A 9 -2.19 -11.68 -2.67
CA TRP A 9 -1.77 -12.50 -3.80
C TRP A 9 -2.83 -12.54 -4.89
N LEU A 10 -4.10 -12.75 -4.51
CA LEU A 10 -5.20 -12.74 -5.46
C LEU A 10 -5.32 -11.41 -6.24
N VAL A 11 -5.11 -10.28 -5.55
CA VAL A 11 -5.17 -8.95 -6.20
C VAL A 11 -3.97 -8.71 -7.12
N ASN A 12 -2.79 -9.23 -6.77
CA ASN A 12 -1.58 -9.04 -7.56
C ASN A 12 -1.46 -10.02 -8.74
N GLU A 13 -1.93 -11.24 -8.58
CA GLU A 13 -1.77 -12.31 -9.57
C GLU A 13 -3.02 -12.52 -10.42
N GLY A 14 -4.17 -11.95 -10.02
CA GLY A 14 -5.43 -12.24 -10.68
C GLY A 14 -5.90 -13.68 -10.48
N PHE A 15 -6.79 -14.14 -11.35
CA PHE A 15 -7.26 -15.54 -11.35
C PHE A 15 -7.72 -15.97 -12.74
N ASP A 16 -7.67 -17.28 -12.97
CA ASP A 16 -8.16 -17.87 -14.22
C ASP A 16 -9.64 -18.27 -14.10
N LEU A 17 -10.49 -17.63 -14.88
CA LEU A 17 -11.89 -17.98 -15.01
C LEU A 17 -12.04 -19.15 -16.00
N VAL A 18 -12.33 -20.33 -15.45
CA VAL A 18 -12.66 -21.51 -16.27
C VAL A 18 -14.05 -21.32 -16.86
N ARG A 19 -14.18 -21.44 -18.19
CA ARG A 19 -15.47 -21.31 -18.89
C ARG A 19 -16.19 -22.64 -18.89
N ASP A 20 -17.55 -22.62 -18.89
CA ASP A 20 -18.37 -23.82 -18.97
C ASP A 20 -18.15 -24.58 -20.30
N ASP A 21 -17.81 -23.86 -21.35
CA ASP A 21 -17.44 -24.44 -22.64
C ASP A 21 -15.95 -24.85 -22.62
N VAL A 22 -15.70 -26.13 -22.41
CA VAL A 22 -14.35 -26.74 -22.33
C VAL A 22 -13.51 -26.57 -23.60
N SER A 23 -14.14 -26.19 -24.76
CA SER A 23 -13.39 -25.87 -25.98
C SER A 23 -12.72 -24.49 -25.95
N LYS A 24 -13.07 -23.64 -24.95
CA LYS A 24 -12.54 -22.29 -24.82
C LYS A 24 -11.45 -22.25 -23.75
N VAL A 25 -10.38 -21.56 -24.08
CA VAL A 25 -9.27 -21.30 -23.14
C VAL A 25 -9.79 -20.52 -21.94
N ALA A 26 -9.28 -20.81 -20.75
CA ALA A 26 -9.53 -20.01 -19.55
C ALA A 26 -9.18 -18.54 -19.79
N LEU A 27 -9.98 -17.66 -19.20
CA LEU A 27 -9.76 -16.22 -19.28
C LEU A 27 -9.06 -15.75 -18.00
N HIS A 28 -7.87 -15.17 -18.13
CA HIS A 28 -7.22 -14.53 -17.01
C HIS A 28 -7.91 -13.21 -16.68
N ILE A 29 -8.19 -12.99 -15.38
CA ILE A 29 -8.86 -11.79 -14.86
C ILE A 29 -7.93 -11.09 -13.87
N ASP A 30 -7.54 -9.88 -14.23
CA ASP A 30 -6.77 -9.00 -13.35
C ASP A 30 -7.69 -8.05 -12.58
N TYR A 31 -7.43 -7.87 -11.29
CA TYR A 31 -8.13 -6.88 -10.47
C TYR A 31 -7.55 -5.47 -10.63
N ILE A 32 -6.25 -5.39 -10.91
CA ILE A 32 -5.51 -4.15 -11.09
C ILE A 32 -4.68 -4.25 -12.37
N ASP A 33 -4.80 -3.26 -13.25
CA ASP A 33 -3.92 -3.12 -14.41
C ASP A 33 -2.59 -2.51 -13.95
N PHE A 34 -1.61 -3.37 -13.67
CA PHE A 34 -0.29 -2.98 -13.20
C PHE A 34 0.60 -2.41 -14.32
N ASP A 35 0.33 -2.76 -15.56
CA ASP A 35 1.12 -2.32 -16.71
C ASP A 35 0.68 -0.93 -17.19
N ASN A 36 -0.61 -0.62 -17.05
CA ASN A 36 -1.18 0.66 -17.42
C ASN A 36 -1.94 1.28 -16.25
N PRO A 37 -1.25 1.89 -15.26
CA PRO A 37 -1.85 2.42 -14.06
C PRO A 37 -3.04 3.36 -14.29
N GLN A 38 -3.07 4.08 -15.42
CA GLN A 38 -4.12 5.02 -15.77
C GLN A 38 -5.46 4.36 -16.12
N ASN A 39 -5.48 3.07 -16.44
CA ASN A 39 -6.70 2.30 -16.69
C ASN A 39 -7.47 2.00 -15.40
N ASN A 40 -6.83 2.14 -14.25
CA ASN A 40 -7.46 1.87 -12.96
C ASN A 40 -8.30 3.05 -12.47
N ILE A 41 -9.38 2.73 -11.75
CA ILE A 41 -10.25 3.70 -11.09
C ILE A 41 -9.77 3.93 -9.67
N PHE A 42 -9.29 5.13 -9.39
CA PHE A 42 -8.86 5.54 -8.05
C PHE A 42 -9.96 6.33 -7.36
N LYS A 43 -10.28 5.95 -6.12
CA LYS A 43 -11.23 6.68 -5.26
C LYS A 43 -10.67 6.85 -3.87
N VAL A 44 -10.98 7.97 -3.25
CA VAL A 44 -10.70 8.24 -1.85
C VAL A 44 -12.04 8.51 -1.15
N VAL A 45 -12.26 7.83 -0.04
CA VAL A 45 -13.50 7.95 0.74
C VAL A 45 -13.12 8.30 2.17
N ASN A 46 -13.64 9.42 2.65
CA ASN A 46 -13.46 9.85 4.04
C ASN A 46 -14.61 9.37 4.91
N GLN A 47 -14.33 9.09 6.17
CA GLN A 47 -15.30 8.77 7.20
C GLN A 47 -16.28 7.66 6.81
N TYR A 48 -15.79 6.60 6.15
CA TYR A 48 -16.60 5.47 5.71
C TYR A 48 -17.00 4.58 6.88
N SER A 49 -18.31 4.49 7.15
CA SER A 49 -18.82 3.69 8.25
C SER A 49 -18.89 2.21 7.90
N VAL A 50 -18.24 1.38 8.69
CA VAL A 50 -18.18 -0.07 8.51
C VAL A 50 -18.75 -0.77 9.73
N GLN A 51 -19.77 -1.60 9.53
CA GLN A 51 -20.34 -2.47 10.56
C GLN A 51 -19.61 -3.82 10.54
N GLY A 52 -18.94 -4.12 11.63
CA GLY A 52 -18.37 -5.43 11.92
C GLY A 52 -18.79 -5.88 13.31
N GLU A 53 -17.87 -6.39 14.15
CA GLU A 53 -18.11 -6.66 15.57
C GLU A 53 -18.55 -5.37 16.30
N ARG A 54 -17.96 -4.25 15.88
CA ARG A 54 -18.37 -2.90 16.29
C ARG A 54 -18.42 -2.00 15.07
N LEU A 55 -19.30 -0.99 15.10
CA LEU A 55 -19.29 0.07 14.12
C LEU A 55 -17.96 0.84 14.21
N ARG A 56 -17.24 0.95 13.11
CA ARG A 56 -16.00 1.73 12.99
C ARG A 56 -16.10 2.68 11.80
N ARG A 57 -15.36 3.77 11.88
CA ARG A 57 -15.36 4.81 10.87
C ARG A 57 -13.92 5.30 10.66
N PRO A 58 -13.13 4.60 9.83
CA PRO A 58 -11.80 5.06 9.43
C PRO A 58 -11.84 6.47 8.84
N ASP A 59 -10.82 7.27 9.11
CA ASP A 59 -10.77 8.64 8.62
C ASP A 59 -10.71 8.70 7.10
N LEU A 60 -9.94 7.79 6.47
CA LEU A 60 -9.84 7.76 5.03
C LEU A 60 -9.48 6.35 4.53
N LEU A 61 -10.13 5.96 3.43
CA LEU A 61 -9.83 4.75 2.67
C LEU A 61 -9.45 5.12 1.24
N VAL A 62 -8.42 4.47 0.71
CA VAL A 62 -8.01 4.59 -0.70
C VAL A 62 -8.39 3.33 -1.43
N PHE A 63 -9.13 3.49 -2.53
CA PHE A 63 -9.61 2.39 -3.36
C PHE A 63 -8.95 2.39 -4.73
N ILE A 64 -8.64 1.20 -5.22
CA ILE A 64 -8.29 0.95 -6.62
C ILE A 64 -9.28 -0.09 -7.16
N ASN A 65 -9.99 0.23 -8.22
CA ASN A 65 -11.02 -0.62 -8.85
C ASN A 65 -12.05 -1.18 -7.87
N GLY A 66 -12.38 -0.40 -6.81
CA GLY A 66 -13.33 -0.79 -5.77
C GLY A 66 -12.72 -1.59 -4.61
N ILE A 67 -11.43 -1.94 -4.65
CA ILE A 67 -10.71 -2.62 -3.57
C ILE A 67 -10.10 -1.58 -2.64
N PRO A 68 -10.38 -1.58 -1.33
CA PRO A 68 -9.82 -0.63 -0.36
C PRO A 68 -8.37 -0.99 0.01
N ILE A 69 -7.41 -0.60 -0.82
CA ILE A 69 -6.00 -0.99 -0.71
C ILE A 69 -5.24 -0.32 0.44
N ALA A 70 -5.72 0.82 0.92
CA ALA A 70 -5.06 1.54 2.00
C ALA A 70 -6.06 2.18 2.97
N ILE A 71 -5.65 2.23 4.24
CA ILE A 71 -6.38 2.84 5.34
C ILE A 71 -5.54 3.93 5.99
N CYS A 72 -6.14 5.09 6.29
CA CYS A 72 -5.47 6.19 6.96
C CYS A 72 -6.20 6.55 8.24
N GLU A 73 -5.44 6.87 9.27
CA GLU A 73 -5.94 7.37 10.54
C GLU A 73 -5.18 8.62 10.95
N PHE A 74 -5.92 9.66 11.32
CA PHE A 74 -5.37 10.97 11.63
C PHE A 74 -5.65 11.34 13.09
N LYS A 75 -4.66 11.97 13.71
CA LYS A 75 -4.78 12.55 15.05
C LYS A 75 -4.51 14.04 14.98
N SER A 76 -5.03 14.79 15.93
CA SER A 76 -4.81 16.22 15.98
C SER A 76 -3.48 16.50 16.68
N ALA A 77 -2.60 17.27 16.03
CA ALA A 77 -1.36 17.76 16.65
C ALA A 77 -1.61 18.72 17.83
N ILE A 78 -2.82 19.27 17.94
CA ILE A 78 -3.19 20.21 19.02
C ILE A 78 -3.56 19.46 20.31
N ASN A 79 -3.96 18.19 20.19
CA ASN A 79 -4.32 17.38 21.33
C ASN A 79 -3.07 16.63 21.84
N GLU A 80 -2.50 17.11 22.93
CA GLU A 80 -1.29 16.54 23.56
C GLU A 80 -1.49 15.09 24.04
N ASP A 81 -2.74 14.67 24.27
CA ASP A 81 -3.08 13.33 24.75
C ASP A 81 -3.13 12.27 23.63
N THR A 82 -3.00 12.65 22.35
CA THR A 82 -3.06 11.71 21.22
C THR A 82 -1.87 11.85 20.28
N THR A 83 -1.30 10.73 19.89
CA THR A 83 -0.09 10.65 19.09
C THR A 83 -0.29 9.81 17.82
N VAL A 84 0.69 9.80 16.93
CA VAL A 84 0.73 8.85 15.80
C VAL A 84 0.74 7.39 16.26
N TYR A 85 1.19 7.11 17.49
CA TYR A 85 1.13 5.76 18.06
C TYR A 85 -0.32 5.32 18.29
N ASP A 86 -1.18 6.22 18.78
CA ASP A 86 -2.61 5.92 18.97
C ASP A 86 -3.32 5.64 17.65
N ALA A 87 -2.92 6.34 16.57
CA ALA A 87 -3.41 6.06 15.22
C ALA A 87 -2.98 4.66 14.76
N TRP A 88 -1.72 4.28 14.99
CA TRP A 88 -1.20 2.96 14.70
C TRP A 88 -1.96 1.86 15.48
N GLU A 89 -2.12 2.03 16.79
CA GLU A 89 -2.87 1.10 17.64
C GLU A 89 -4.33 0.95 17.18
N GLN A 90 -4.95 2.05 16.76
CA GLN A 90 -6.31 2.06 16.25
C GLN A 90 -6.45 1.21 14.98
N ILE A 91 -5.52 1.32 14.03
CA ILE A 91 -5.51 0.52 12.80
C ILE A 91 -5.15 -0.93 13.12
N THR A 92 -4.01 -1.17 13.75
CA THR A 92 -3.41 -2.50 13.84
C THR A 92 -4.07 -3.41 14.88
N ILE A 93 -4.67 -2.83 15.91
CA ILE A 93 -5.32 -3.58 16.99
C ILE A 93 -6.84 -3.48 16.91
N ARG A 94 -7.37 -2.23 16.97
CA ARG A 94 -8.83 -2.03 17.12
C ARG A 94 -9.57 -2.39 15.84
N TYR A 95 -9.12 -1.92 14.67
CA TYR A 95 -9.79 -2.20 13.40
C TYR A 95 -9.61 -3.65 12.96
N ASN A 96 -8.45 -4.25 13.17
CA ASN A 96 -8.24 -5.67 12.90
C ASN A 96 -9.18 -6.58 13.71
N ARG A 97 -9.48 -6.20 14.96
CA ARG A 97 -10.45 -6.90 15.79
C ARG A 97 -11.90 -6.64 15.35
N ASP A 98 -12.26 -5.37 15.14
CA ASP A 98 -13.66 -4.94 15.06
C ASP A 98 -14.23 -4.99 13.63
N ILE A 99 -13.39 -4.80 12.60
CA ILE A 99 -13.78 -4.78 11.17
C ILE A 99 -12.85 -5.64 10.29
N PRO A 100 -12.58 -6.90 10.67
CA PRO A 100 -11.60 -7.76 9.99
C PRO A 100 -11.94 -8.00 8.51
N LYS A 101 -13.21 -7.94 8.12
CA LYS A 101 -13.64 -8.11 6.73
C LYS A 101 -13.13 -7.00 5.81
N LEU A 102 -13.05 -5.75 6.30
CA LEU A 102 -12.42 -4.64 5.58
C LEU A 102 -10.90 -4.79 5.59
N MET A 103 -10.34 -5.08 6.77
CA MET A 103 -8.89 -5.07 6.98
C MET A 103 -8.14 -6.08 6.11
N LYS A 104 -8.78 -7.18 5.70
CA LYS A 104 -8.14 -8.15 4.80
C LYS A 104 -7.79 -7.58 3.41
N TYR A 105 -8.39 -6.46 3.00
CA TYR A 105 -8.10 -5.79 1.73
C TYR A 105 -7.13 -4.62 1.88
N CYS A 106 -6.89 -4.13 3.11
CA CYS A 106 -6.00 -3.01 3.36
C CYS A 106 -4.55 -3.50 3.43
N PHE A 107 -3.77 -3.27 2.39
CA PHE A 107 -2.36 -3.69 2.31
C PHE A 107 -1.41 -2.61 2.84
N LEU A 108 -1.82 -1.35 2.72
CA LEU A 108 -1.08 -0.19 3.20
C LEU A 108 -1.85 0.53 4.31
N SER A 109 -1.13 1.16 5.19
CA SER A 109 -1.70 2.02 6.23
C SER A 109 -0.88 3.28 6.42
N VAL A 110 -1.56 4.39 6.66
CA VAL A 110 -0.96 5.71 6.92
C VAL A 110 -1.47 6.24 8.24
N ILE A 111 -0.54 6.72 9.04
CA ILE A 111 -0.82 7.39 10.33
C ILE A 111 -0.24 8.80 10.30
N SER A 112 -0.98 9.78 10.80
CA SER A 112 -0.51 11.17 10.84
C SER A 112 -1.13 11.93 12.00
N ASP A 113 -0.36 12.85 12.59
CA ASP A 113 -0.84 13.89 13.50
C ASP A 113 -0.78 15.30 12.88
N GLY A 114 -0.54 15.35 11.54
CA GLY A 114 -0.38 16.60 10.80
C GLY A 114 1.07 17.08 10.72
N ALA A 115 1.91 16.78 11.71
CA ALA A 115 3.34 17.10 11.69
C ALA A 115 4.20 15.87 11.35
N ASN A 116 3.80 14.71 11.85
CA ASN A 116 4.46 13.44 11.63
C ASN A 116 3.54 12.53 10.83
N THR A 117 3.98 12.13 9.64
CA THR A 117 3.26 11.20 8.79
C THR A 117 4.14 10.00 8.50
N LYS A 118 3.60 8.80 8.78
CA LYS A 118 4.30 7.54 8.56
C LYS A 118 3.40 6.54 7.86
N MET A 119 4.00 5.60 7.14
CA MET A 119 3.29 4.51 6.49
C MET A 119 3.93 3.16 6.81
N GLY A 120 3.12 2.14 6.68
CA GLY A 120 3.48 0.73 6.78
C GLY A 120 2.34 -0.12 6.25
N SER A 121 2.23 -1.36 6.70
CA SER A 121 1.04 -2.18 6.54
C SER A 121 0.26 -2.29 7.85
N ILE A 122 -0.94 -2.85 7.78
CA ILE A 122 -1.74 -3.12 8.99
C ILE A 122 -1.14 -4.19 9.91
N PHE A 123 -0.06 -4.87 9.49
CA PHE A 123 0.71 -5.86 10.27
C PHE A 123 2.16 -5.44 10.49
N THR A 124 2.50 -4.19 10.19
CA THR A 124 3.84 -3.65 10.45
C THR A 124 3.93 -3.15 11.91
N PRO A 125 4.91 -3.59 12.72
CA PRO A 125 5.17 -3.01 14.03
C PRO A 125 5.46 -1.51 13.95
N PHE A 126 5.06 -0.75 14.98
CA PHE A 126 5.20 0.71 14.97
C PHE A 126 6.63 1.20 14.68
N ALA A 127 7.64 0.49 15.20
CA ALA A 127 9.05 0.82 14.98
C ALA A 127 9.47 0.79 13.50
N TYR A 128 8.69 0.12 12.65
CA TYR A 128 8.95 -0.02 11.22
C TYR A 128 7.99 0.79 10.35
N TYR A 129 7.20 1.69 10.94
CA TYR A 129 6.48 2.72 10.18
C TYR A 129 7.42 3.86 9.86
N TYR A 130 7.54 4.20 8.59
CA TYR A 130 8.48 5.21 8.11
C TYR A 130 7.80 6.36 7.38
N ALA A 131 8.38 7.55 7.53
CA ALA A 131 7.98 8.71 6.76
C ALA A 131 8.39 8.56 5.29
N TRP A 132 7.55 9.08 4.40
CA TRP A 132 7.89 9.23 2.98
C TRP A 132 8.19 10.70 2.70
N ASN A 133 9.46 11.07 2.79
CA ASN A 133 9.89 12.46 2.91
C ASN A 133 10.28 13.13 1.59
N LYS A 134 10.06 12.47 0.45
CA LYS A 134 10.33 13.03 -0.88
C LYS A 134 9.19 12.69 -1.84
N ALA A 135 8.67 13.68 -2.54
CA ALA A 135 7.73 13.43 -3.62
C ALA A 135 8.45 12.82 -4.84
N ASN A 136 9.66 13.31 -5.17
CA ASN A 136 10.51 12.74 -6.21
C ASN A 136 11.93 12.54 -5.68
N ASP A 137 12.73 11.73 -6.38
CA ASP A 137 14.09 11.39 -5.96
C ASP A 137 15.02 12.61 -5.80
N HIS A 138 14.87 13.60 -6.66
CA HIS A 138 15.68 14.83 -6.65
C HIS A 138 15.20 15.92 -5.68
N ASP A 139 14.04 15.72 -5.07
CA ASP A 139 13.47 16.70 -4.14
C ASP A 139 14.30 16.76 -2.84
N LYS A 140 14.22 17.91 -2.18
CA LYS A 140 14.71 18.02 -0.81
C LYS A 140 13.81 17.22 0.14
N VAL A 141 14.39 16.72 1.21
CA VAL A 141 13.65 16.06 2.29
C VAL A 141 12.65 17.04 2.89
N SER A 142 11.39 16.63 2.97
CA SER A 142 10.30 17.41 3.55
C SER A 142 9.84 16.76 4.86
N ASN A 143 9.72 17.56 5.91
CA ASN A 143 9.30 17.14 7.25
C ASN A 143 8.22 18.09 7.79
N GLY A 144 7.63 17.72 8.93
CA GLY A 144 6.65 18.55 9.62
C GLY A 144 5.32 18.63 8.86
N ILE A 145 4.72 19.80 8.83
CA ILE A 145 3.36 20.06 8.28
C ILE A 145 3.21 19.60 6.82
N SER A 146 4.29 19.61 6.05
CA SER A 146 4.28 19.15 4.65
C SER A 146 4.37 17.62 4.50
N SER A 147 4.60 16.87 5.57
CA SER A 147 4.87 15.43 5.52
C SER A 147 3.74 14.61 4.89
N LEU A 148 2.49 14.94 5.20
CA LEU A 148 1.32 14.27 4.61
C LEU A 148 1.21 14.54 3.11
N PHE A 149 1.36 15.80 2.69
CA PHE A 149 1.32 16.15 1.26
C PHE A 149 2.46 15.50 0.48
N THR A 150 3.65 15.46 1.06
CA THR A 150 4.81 14.78 0.47
C THR A 150 4.59 13.29 0.33
N MET A 151 3.98 12.64 1.32
CA MET A 151 3.62 11.22 1.23
C MET A 151 2.57 10.98 0.16
N ILE A 152 1.53 11.81 0.08
CA ILE A 152 0.49 11.69 -0.96
C ILE A 152 1.12 11.84 -2.36
N ALA A 153 1.89 12.89 -2.58
CA ALA A 153 2.55 13.14 -3.87
C ALA A 153 3.63 12.09 -4.20
N GLY A 154 4.25 11.52 -3.18
CA GLY A 154 5.32 10.54 -3.31
C GLY A 154 4.79 9.11 -3.43
N ALA A 155 4.24 8.55 -2.37
CA ALA A 155 3.84 7.15 -2.31
C ALA A 155 2.48 6.89 -2.98
N PHE A 156 1.54 7.84 -2.91
CA PHE A 156 0.18 7.67 -3.42
C PHE A 156 -0.07 8.34 -4.78
N ALA A 157 0.96 8.83 -5.48
CA ALA A 157 0.85 9.07 -6.91
C ALA A 157 0.44 7.76 -7.62
N LYS A 158 -0.49 7.85 -8.59
CA LYS A 158 -1.14 6.67 -9.20
C LYS A 158 -0.14 5.60 -9.63
N ASP A 159 0.87 5.98 -10.38
CA ASP A 159 1.89 5.05 -10.89
C ASP A 159 2.69 4.41 -9.75
N ARG A 160 2.98 5.18 -8.69
CA ARG A 160 3.80 4.70 -7.57
C ARG A 160 3.05 3.79 -6.62
N VAL A 161 1.79 4.11 -6.29
CA VAL A 161 1.00 3.22 -5.43
C VAL A 161 0.76 1.88 -6.11
N ILE A 162 0.57 1.86 -7.43
CA ILE A 162 0.50 0.63 -8.23
C ILE A 162 1.82 -0.13 -8.15
N GLN A 163 2.95 0.55 -8.38
CA GLN A 163 4.27 -0.08 -8.28
C GLN A 163 4.59 -0.53 -6.86
N LEU A 164 4.21 0.23 -5.82
CA LEU A 164 4.38 -0.18 -4.43
C LEU A 164 3.65 -1.49 -4.14
N LEU A 165 2.40 -1.62 -4.57
CA LEU A 165 1.61 -2.83 -4.38
C LEU A 165 2.22 -4.02 -5.11
N ARG A 166 2.68 -3.85 -6.35
CA ARG A 166 3.24 -4.93 -7.15
C ARG A 166 4.60 -5.40 -6.64
N ASP A 167 5.52 -4.44 -6.36
CA ASP A 167 6.95 -4.75 -6.26
C ASP A 167 7.51 -4.55 -4.82
N PHE A 168 6.78 -3.89 -3.91
CA PHE A 168 7.37 -3.38 -2.68
C PHE A 168 6.56 -3.64 -1.40
N VAL A 169 5.51 -4.44 -1.49
CA VAL A 169 4.81 -5.04 -0.34
C VAL A 169 5.17 -6.52 -0.31
N PHE A 170 5.71 -6.98 0.79
CA PHE A 170 6.22 -8.35 0.91
C PHE A 170 5.68 -9.04 2.17
N TYR A 171 5.24 -10.28 1.98
CA TYR A 171 4.77 -11.19 3.03
C TYR A 171 5.80 -12.31 3.20
N PRO A 172 6.69 -12.26 4.22
CA PRO A 172 7.68 -13.29 4.44
C PRO A 172 7.04 -14.65 4.71
N ASP A 173 7.55 -15.72 4.08
CA ASP A 173 7.02 -17.07 4.27
C ASP A 173 7.43 -17.67 5.61
N ASP A 174 8.63 -17.37 6.09
CA ASP A 174 9.26 -17.96 7.27
C ASP A 174 9.06 -17.13 8.54
N SER A 175 8.25 -16.08 8.51
CA SER A 175 8.08 -15.28 9.71
C SER A 175 7.23 -16.03 10.73
N LYS A 176 7.84 -16.37 11.85
CA LYS A 176 7.12 -16.79 13.06
C LYS A 176 6.21 -15.67 13.59
N GLN A 177 6.35 -14.49 13.03
CA GLN A 177 5.57 -13.29 13.30
C GLN A 177 4.75 -12.95 12.05
N SER A 178 3.48 -12.63 12.26
CA SER A 178 2.57 -12.20 11.19
C SER A 178 2.87 -10.74 10.80
N GLU A 179 3.99 -10.51 10.13
CA GLU A 179 4.46 -9.19 9.72
C GLU A 179 4.38 -9.02 8.21
N THR A 180 4.15 -7.79 7.77
CA THR A 180 4.22 -7.41 6.36
C THR A 180 5.27 -6.30 6.21
N ILE A 181 6.13 -6.44 5.23
CA ILE A 181 7.19 -5.48 4.95
C ILE A 181 6.76 -4.56 3.81
N VAL A 182 6.86 -3.26 4.04
CA VAL A 182 6.67 -2.22 3.01
C VAL A 182 7.98 -1.47 2.86
N CYS A 183 8.45 -1.26 1.64
CA CYS A 183 9.71 -0.55 1.42
C CYS A 183 9.65 0.91 1.89
N ARG A 184 10.82 1.46 2.20
CA ARG A 184 11.01 2.90 2.46
C ARG A 184 11.28 3.65 1.17
N TYR A 185 10.98 4.96 1.13
CA TYR A 185 11.21 5.78 -0.07
C TYR A 185 12.64 5.71 -0.62
N PRO A 186 13.73 5.64 0.20
CA PRO A 186 15.07 5.51 -0.35
C PRO A 186 15.28 4.19 -1.08
N GLN A 187 14.70 3.09 -0.58
CA GLN A 187 14.75 1.78 -1.22
C GLN A 187 13.99 1.79 -2.54
N PHE A 188 12.80 2.40 -2.56
CA PHE A 188 11.99 2.55 -3.77
C PHE A 188 12.76 3.28 -4.87
N PHE A 189 13.32 4.45 -4.57
CA PHE A 189 14.08 5.23 -5.55
C PHE A 189 15.40 4.55 -5.96
N ALA A 190 16.10 3.90 -5.02
CA ALA A 190 17.32 3.17 -5.31
C ALA A 190 17.05 1.99 -6.26
N ALA A 191 16.00 1.19 -6.01
CA ALA A 191 15.63 0.09 -6.89
C ALA A 191 15.27 0.57 -8.31
N GLY A 192 14.53 1.67 -8.42
CA GLY A 192 14.21 2.29 -9.70
C GLY A 192 15.46 2.72 -10.49
N LYS A 193 16.42 3.35 -9.82
CA LYS A 193 17.72 3.72 -10.43
C LYS A 193 18.53 2.50 -10.87
N MET A 194 18.59 1.49 -10.02
CA MET A 194 19.30 0.25 -10.37
C MET A 194 18.68 -0.40 -11.60
N LEU A 195 17.36 -0.53 -11.64
CA LEU A 195 16.64 -1.11 -12.79
C LEU A 195 16.87 -0.30 -14.07
N ALA A 196 16.78 1.02 -13.99
CA ALA A 196 17.05 1.91 -15.13
C ALA A 196 18.48 1.77 -15.63
N ASN A 197 19.47 1.66 -14.72
CA ASN A 197 20.87 1.46 -15.05
C ASN A 197 21.09 0.10 -15.74
N ILE A 198 20.53 -0.97 -15.18
CA ILE A 198 20.60 -2.32 -15.77
C ILE A 198 20.01 -2.30 -17.17
N LYS A 199 18.78 -1.78 -17.35
CA LYS A 199 18.14 -1.70 -18.69
C LYS A 199 18.98 -0.92 -19.70
N LYS A 200 19.62 0.18 -19.28
CA LYS A 200 20.50 0.98 -20.14
C LYS A 200 21.74 0.23 -20.61
N HIS A 201 22.26 -0.70 -19.80
CA HIS A 201 23.51 -1.42 -20.07
C HIS A 201 23.29 -2.88 -20.47
N LEU A 202 22.03 -3.32 -20.61
CA LEU A 202 21.74 -4.61 -21.22
C LEU A 202 22.18 -4.57 -22.69
N ARG A 203 23.10 -5.48 -23.06
CA ARG A 203 23.47 -5.64 -24.47
C ARG A 203 22.32 -6.27 -25.23
N PRO A 204 21.98 -5.79 -26.43
CA PRO A 204 21.02 -6.48 -27.30
C PRO A 204 21.50 -7.92 -27.54
N VAL A 205 20.58 -8.87 -27.49
CA VAL A 205 20.87 -10.26 -27.85
C VAL A 205 21.28 -10.27 -29.30
N GLY A 206 22.54 -10.62 -29.63
CA GLY A 206 22.99 -10.88 -31.00
C GLY A 206 23.97 -9.89 -31.60
N ASP A 207 24.55 -8.93 -30.86
CA ASP A 207 25.62 -8.10 -31.42
C ASP A 207 27.01 -8.78 -31.43
N GLY A 208 27.14 -10.03 -30.91
CA GLY A 208 28.30 -10.93 -31.10
C GLY A 208 29.69 -10.35 -30.79
N LYS A 209 29.80 -9.17 -30.17
CA LYS A 209 31.07 -8.49 -29.87
C LYS A 209 31.31 -8.39 -28.37
#